data_d68983813b972e1e2335799ebfd4bd6e
#
_entry.id   d68983813b972e1e2335799ebfd4bd6e
#
_cell.length_a   1.000
_cell.length_b   1.000
_cell.length_c   1.000
_cell.angle_alpha   90.00
_cell.angle_beta   90.00
_cell.angle_gamma   90.00
#
_symmetry.space_group_name_H-M   'P 1'
#
loop_
_entity.id
_entity.type
_entity.pdbx_description
1 polymer ?
#
loop_
_entity_poly.entity_id
_entity_poly.type
_entity_poly.pdbx_seq_one_letter_code
_entity_poly.pdbx_strand_id
1 'polypeptide(L)'
;DIRDDRIKPLVKWVERFFPDVVTEHAVPWAGLRPMMPNMVPMVKAGKRPGVFYNTGHGHLGWTLSAATAELIAEQIQSKIAA
;
A
#
# COMPACT_ATOMS: atom_id res chain seq x y z
N ASP A 1 16.23 -1.83 7.90
CA ASP A 1 16.63 -2.48 9.16
C ASP A 1 15.44 -2.94 9.96
N ILE A 2 15.54 -4.13 10.53
CA ILE A 2 14.54 -4.63 11.46
C ILE A 2 14.99 -4.21 12.87
N ARG A 3 14.16 -3.42 13.53
CA ARG A 3 14.48 -2.86 14.84
C ARG A 3 13.64 -3.51 15.93
N ASP A 4 14.29 -4.03 16.96
CA ASP A 4 13.61 -4.67 18.10
C ASP A 4 12.63 -3.73 18.79
N ASP A 5 12.98 -2.45 18.92
CA ASP A 5 12.11 -1.46 19.55
C ASP A 5 10.80 -1.22 18.78
N ARG A 6 10.74 -1.65 17.53
CA ARG A 6 9.52 -1.59 16.69
C ARG A 6 8.76 -2.90 16.70
N ILE A 7 9.45 -4.03 16.96
CA ILE A 7 8.81 -5.35 17.00
C ILE A 7 8.15 -5.61 18.36
N LYS A 8 8.77 -5.19 19.45
CA LYS A 8 8.24 -5.41 20.81
C LYS A 8 6.81 -4.90 21.00
N PRO A 9 6.45 -3.69 20.54
CA PRO A 9 5.05 -3.23 20.66
C PRO A 9 4.06 -4.11 19.91
N LEU A 10 4.45 -4.69 18.78
CA LEU A 10 3.59 -5.59 18.01
C LEU A 10 3.35 -6.90 18.78
N VAL A 11 4.39 -7.46 19.37
CA VAL A 11 4.27 -8.67 20.20
C VAL A 11 3.36 -8.40 21.40
N LYS A 12 3.53 -7.28 22.09
CA LYS A 12 2.69 -6.88 23.22
C LYS A 12 1.22 -6.74 22.81
N TRP A 13 0.97 -6.17 21.63
CA TRP A 13 -0.39 -6.04 21.10
C TRP A 13 -1.04 -7.41 20.89
N VAL A 14 -0.30 -8.35 20.28
CA VAL A 14 -0.79 -9.72 20.07
C VAL A 14 -1.08 -10.41 21.39
N GLU A 15 -0.17 -10.32 22.37
CA GLU A 15 -0.35 -10.91 23.69
C GLU A 15 -1.59 -10.38 24.41
N ARG A 16 -1.88 -9.10 24.23
CA ARG A 16 -3.03 -8.44 24.87
C ARG A 16 -4.35 -8.89 24.28
N PHE A 17 -4.45 -8.96 22.95
CA PHE A 17 -5.71 -9.23 22.25
C PHE A 17 -5.89 -10.67 21.81
N PHE A 18 -4.80 -11.40 21.65
CA PHE A 18 -4.80 -12.79 21.20
C PHE A 18 -3.82 -13.62 22.03
N PRO A 19 -4.10 -13.80 23.34
CA PRO A 19 -3.11 -14.44 24.24
C PRO A 19 -2.80 -15.90 23.90
N ASP A 20 -3.66 -16.58 23.12
CA ASP A 20 -3.42 -17.96 22.72
C ASP A 20 -2.49 -18.09 21.51
N VAL A 21 -2.10 -16.97 20.89
CA VAL A 21 -1.20 -16.99 19.76
C VAL A 21 0.25 -17.00 20.23
N VAL A 22 1.01 -18.00 19.77
CA VAL A 22 2.43 -18.13 20.10
C VAL A 22 3.26 -17.22 19.20
N THR A 23 4.06 -16.35 19.79
CA THR A 23 4.92 -15.41 19.05
C THR A 23 6.41 -15.76 19.08
N GLU A 24 6.79 -16.80 19.84
CA GLU A 24 8.21 -17.17 20.04
C GLU A 24 8.95 -17.52 18.75
N HIS A 25 8.23 -18.07 17.77
CA HIS A 25 8.80 -18.50 16.50
C HIS A 25 8.55 -17.51 15.37
N ALA A 26 8.01 -16.33 15.66
CA ALA A 26 7.76 -15.32 14.66
C ALA A 26 9.08 -14.75 14.13
N VAL A 27 9.18 -14.65 12.80
CA VAL A 27 10.34 -14.07 12.13
C VAL A 27 9.95 -12.71 11.58
N PRO A 28 10.46 -11.62 12.15
CA PRO A 28 10.15 -10.28 11.65
C PRO A 28 10.82 -10.03 10.30
N TRP A 29 10.15 -9.27 9.46
CA TRP A 29 10.72 -8.83 8.19
C TRP A 29 10.28 -7.39 7.92
N ALA A 30 10.99 -6.74 7.02
CA ALA A 30 10.68 -5.37 6.63
C ALA A 30 10.66 -5.25 5.12
N GLY A 31 9.79 -4.39 4.62
CA GLY A 31 9.68 -4.09 3.20
C GLY A 31 9.56 -2.59 2.98
N LEU A 32 9.70 -2.18 1.74
CA LEU A 32 9.54 -0.79 1.36
C LEU A 32 8.13 -0.57 0.81
N ARG A 33 7.50 0.53 1.22
CA ARG A 33 6.21 0.94 0.68
C ARG A 33 6.40 1.99 -0.41
N PRO A 34 5.73 1.86 -1.55
CA PRO A 34 5.78 2.87 -2.60
C PRO A 34 4.91 4.07 -2.19
N MET A 35 5.54 5.15 -1.76
CA MET A 35 4.83 6.33 -1.29
C MET A 35 5.15 7.55 -2.14
N MET A 36 4.13 8.37 -2.39
CA MET A 36 4.32 9.67 -3.01
C MET A 36 4.69 10.71 -1.96
N PRO A 37 5.43 11.78 -2.33
CA PRO A 37 5.81 12.82 -1.36
C PRO A 37 4.62 13.45 -0.64
N ASN A 38 3.48 13.56 -1.30
CA ASN A 38 2.26 14.13 -0.71
C ASN A 38 1.37 13.08 -0.04
N MET A 39 1.82 11.82 -0.02
CA MET A 39 1.11 10.68 0.56
C MET A 39 -0.24 10.36 -0.12
N VAL A 40 -0.45 10.89 -1.32
CA VAL A 40 -1.64 10.63 -2.14
C VAL A 40 -1.23 9.82 -3.37
N PRO A 41 -1.95 8.74 -3.71
CA PRO A 41 -1.61 7.94 -4.90
C PRO A 41 -1.61 8.77 -6.18
N MET A 42 -0.74 8.40 -7.11
CA MET A 42 -0.72 9.00 -8.43
C MET A 42 -1.61 8.18 -9.36
N VAL A 43 -2.73 8.74 -9.77
CA VAL A 43 -3.69 8.10 -10.68
C VAL A 43 -3.90 9.05 -11.86
N LYS A 44 -3.11 8.89 -12.91
CA LYS A 44 -3.14 9.81 -14.05
C LYS A 44 -2.50 9.25 -15.30
N ALA A 45 -2.78 9.91 -16.44
CA ALA A 45 -2.08 9.64 -17.69
C ALA A 45 -0.62 10.11 -17.60
N GLY A 46 0.28 9.35 -18.20
CA GLY A 46 1.69 9.71 -18.31
C GLY A 46 1.93 10.69 -19.47
N LYS A 47 3.19 11.11 -19.59
CA LYS A 47 3.60 12.02 -20.67
C LYS A 47 3.53 11.37 -22.05
N ARG A 48 3.82 10.06 -22.12
CA ARG A 48 3.75 9.33 -23.39
C ARG A 48 2.33 8.84 -23.64
N PRO A 49 1.84 8.91 -24.88
CA PRO A 49 0.53 8.35 -25.22
C PRO A 49 0.45 6.85 -24.86
N GLY A 50 -0.65 6.44 -24.26
CA GLY A 50 -0.88 5.05 -23.89
C GLY A 50 -0.26 4.61 -22.56
N VAL A 51 0.43 5.51 -21.86
CA VAL A 51 1.03 5.22 -20.56
C VAL A 51 0.20 5.87 -19.47
N PHE A 52 -0.16 5.09 -18.45
CA PHE A 52 -0.97 5.54 -17.33
C PHE A 52 -0.30 5.10 -16.02
N TYR A 53 -0.46 5.90 -14.98
CA TYR A 53 0.09 5.60 -13.65
C TYR A 53 -1.03 5.37 -12.64
N ASN A 54 -0.88 4.30 -11.85
CA ASN A 54 -1.72 4.03 -10.70
C ASN A 54 -0.81 3.48 -9.60
N THR A 55 -0.11 4.36 -8.94
CA THR A 55 1.02 4.02 -8.07
C THR A 55 1.06 4.86 -6.81
N GLY A 56 1.94 4.49 -5.89
CA GLY A 56 2.25 5.32 -4.72
C GLY A 56 1.20 5.27 -3.63
N HIS A 57 0.51 4.13 -3.47
CA HIS A 57 -0.58 3.99 -2.50
C HIS A 57 -0.12 3.89 -1.04
N GLY A 58 1.18 3.71 -0.79
CA GLY A 58 1.72 3.60 0.55
C GLY A 58 1.14 2.42 1.31
N HIS A 59 0.59 2.68 2.49
CA HIS A 59 -0.01 1.64 3.34
C HIS A 59 -1.51 1.41 3.07
N LEU A 60 -2.11 2.15 2.14
CA LEU A 60 -3.54 2.09 1.85
C LEU A 60 -3.87 1.47 0.48
N GLY A 61 -2.93 0.73 -0.12
CA GLY A 61 -3.12 0.14 -1.44
C GLY A 61 -4.33 -0.80 -1.52
N TRP A 62 -4.48 -1.67 -0.55
CA TRP A 62 -5.63 -2.57 -0.49
C TRP A 62 -6.94 -1.79 -0.32
N THR A 63 -6.96 -0.85 0.64
CA THR A 63 -8.14 -0.05 0.96
C THR A 63 -8.62 0.79 -0.23
N LEU A 64 -7.68 1.38 -0.98
CA LEU A 64 -7.98 2.28 -2.09
C LEU A 64 -8.05 1.56 -3.45
N SER A 65 -7.82 0.25 -3.50
CA SER A 65 -7.66 -0.48 -4.77
C SER A 65 -8.85 -0.34 -5.71
N ALA A 66 -10.07 -0.50 -5.20
CA ALA A 66 -11.28 -0.42 -6.04
C ALA A 66 -11.49 1.00 -6.57
N ALA A 67 -11.33 2.02 -5.73
CA ALA A 67 -11.52 3.41 -6.12
C ALA A 67 -10.49 3.87 -7.14
N THR A 68 -9.21 3.56 -6.94
CA THR A 68 -8.16 3.97 -7.88
C THR A 68 -8.22 3.17 -9.18
N ALA A 69 -8.65 1.91 -9.13
CA ALA A 69 -8.88 1.12 -10.34
C ALA A 69 -9.99 1.74 -11.20
N GLU A 70 -11.09 2.18 -10.58
CA GLU A 70 -12.18 2.85 -11.28
C GLU A 70 -11.71 4.17 -11.90
N LEU A 71 -10.96 4.98 -11.15
CA LEU A 71 -10.44 6.24 -11.63
C LEU A 71 -9.52 6.06 -12.85
N ILE A 72 -8.61 5.10 -12.80
CA ILE A 72 -7.68 4.89 -13.92
C ILE A 72 -8.41 4.30 -15.12
N ALA A 73 -9.40 3.44 -14.92
CA ALA A 73 -10.21 2.89 -15.98
C ALA A 73 -10.98 3.98 -16.72
N GLU A 74 -11.55 4.95 -16.01
CA GLU A 74 -12.24 6.09 -16.59
C GLU A 74 -11.29 6.92 -17.46
N GLN A 75 -10.07 7.16 -17.01
CA GLN A 75 -9.08 7.91 -17.77
C GLN A 75 -8.68 7.18 -19.06
N ILE A 76 -8.50 5.86 -18.98
CA ILE A 76 -8.17 5.04 -20.16
C ILE A 76 -9.33 5.07 -21.17
N GLN A 77 -10.55 4.88 -20.73
CA GLN A 77 -11.74 4.91 -21.58
C GLN A 77 -11.93 6.27 -22.24
N SER A 78 -11.70 7.35 -21.50
CA SER A 78 -11.78 8.70 -22.02
C SER A 78 -10.79 8.93 -23.18
N LYS A 79 -9.58 8.39 -23.07
CA LYS A 79 -8.57 8.47 -24.14
C LYS A 79 -8.95 7.66 -25.38
N ILE A 80 -9.54 6.49 -25.18
CA ILE A 80 -9.97 5.62 -26.28
C ILE A 80 -11.17 6.23 -27.00
N ALA A 81 -12.10 6.86 -26.26
CA ALA A 81 -13.32 7.46 -26.81
C ALA A 81 -13.07 8.79 -27.53
N ALA A 82 -11.94 9.42 -27.28
CA ALA A 82 -11.60 10.74 -27.84
C ALA A 82 -11.17 10.69 -29.30
#